data_f776708ea4f2f9880f3bcb0b222a132e
#
_entry.id   f776708ea4f2f9880f3bcb0b222a132e
#
_cell.length_a   1.000
_cell.length_b   1.000
_cell.length_c   1.000
_cell.angle_alpha   90.00
_cell.angle_beta   90.00
_cell.angle_gamma   90.00
#
_symmetry.space_group_name_H-M   'P 1'
#
loop_
_entity.id
_entity.type
_entity.pdbx_description
1 polymer ?
#
loop_
_entity_poly.entity_id
_entity_poly.type
_entity_poly.pdbx_seq_one_letter_code
_entity_poly.pdbx_strand_id
1 'polypeptide(L)'
;MQLKPIVIGLAMSLAALSANATVTLTGKTLTQDEAWRVAEGEEVVIAPEALKQVTDSNRLVMTAARQGVEIYGLTVGVGLNKDHKLFEASGEMTETARQASIDFNRNILRSHSVGYGAHLPKETARLAMVVRLNTLLTGRSGAQPYVAELYRDFLNKGIPPVIPTRGSIGDADITLASHVGSVMMGEWRAEVDGKVVSGAEALRMKGIRPLVPEGKDGLAILSTNSVGIAMTMSAMREMRRVLELSPVVYGLTLEGMNGNVAPFLAQTVKSHPLAGLSEAATEMRATLKGSYLWEKDPTRALQDPLSFRTTIYTISEAKRALNDLDELVNVQINSSDDNPGVILNASKEDLESSQVAQYFVKGEGLEGAIIPSANFEPLPIAIAAERAAIALGHVAHNSLHRTLRLDEDRFSGLSRYLAGPNNTTGHSFGATEDSM
;
A
#
# COMPACT_ATOMS: atom_id res chain seq x y z
N MET A 1 -53.85 21.46 24.63
CA MET A 1 -52.80 20.44 24.65
C MET A 1 -51.56 21.09 24.05
N GLN A 2 -50.66 21.56 24.90
CA GLN A 2 -49.49 22.38 24.53
C GLN A 2 -48.34 21.44 24.11
N LEU A 3 -47.87 21.56 22.85
CA LEU A 3 -46.66 20.94 22.36
C LEU A 3 -45.46 21.81 22.80
N LYS A 4 -44.62 21.24 23.66
CA LYS A 4 -43.34 21.84 24.05
C LYS A 4 -42.34 21.72 22.89
N PRO A 5 -41.51 22.72 22.60
CA PRO A 5 -40.45 22.62 21.64
C PRO A 5 -39.32 21.78 22.19
N ILE A 6 -38.98 20.68 21.51
CA ILE A 6 -37.78 19.88 21.76
C ILE A 6 -36.60 20.59 21.08
N VAL A 7 -35.66 20.90 21.89
CA VAL A 7 -34.36 21.52 21.72
C VAL A 7 -33.60 21.00 20.49
N ILE A 8 -33.43 21.87 19.50
CA ILE A 8 -32.34 21.83 18.57
C ILE A 8 -31.13 22.50 19.25
N GLY A 9 -30.31 21.72 19.85
CA GLY A 9 -29.13 22.20 20.54
C GLY A 9 -28.14 21.06 20.75
N LEU A 10 -27.39 20.69 19.69
CA LEU A 10 -26.05 20.08 19.76
C LEU A 10 -25.47 19.83 18.34
N ALA A 11 -25.16 20.91 17.68
CA ALA A 11 -24.37 20.85 16.43
C ALA A 11 -23.50 22.10 16.30
N MET A 12 -22.95 22.58 17.40
CA MET A 12 -21.89 23.60 17.39
C MET A 12 -20.98 23.31 18.58
N SER A 13 -19.90 22.62 18.34
CA SER A 13 -18.61 22.71 19.02
C SER A 13 -17.82 21.42 18.90
N LEU A 14 -17.33 21.12 17.70
CA LEU A 14 -16.15 20.29 17.52
C LEU A 14 -15.36 20.82 16.30
N ALA A 15 -15.24 22.14 16.22
CA ALA A 15 -14.05 22.78 15.72
C ALA A 15 -13.06 22.79 16.91
N ALA A 16 -12.76 21.61 17.46
CA ALA A 16 -11.60 21.44 18.29
C ALA A 16 -10.41 21.76 17.39
N LEU A 17 -9.60 22.72 17.82
CA LEU A 17 -8.23 22.93 17.35
C LEU A 17 -7.61 21.53 17.18
N SER A 18 -7.56 21.03 15.94
CA SER A 18 -6.60 20.04 15.59
C SER A 18 -5.26 20.76 15.71
N ALA A 19 -4.62 20.64 16.87
CA ALA A 19 -3.19 20.69 16.92
C ALA A 19 -2.78 19.76 15.76
N ASN A 20 -2.07 20.30 14.77
CA ASN A 20 -1.63 19.50 13.62
C ASN A 20 -0.89 18.30 14.20
N ALA A 21 -1.58 17.18 14.29
CA ALA A 21 -0.96 15.94 14.72
C ALA A 21 0.08 15.66 13.65
N THR A 22 1.31 15.46 14.05
CA THR A 22 2.46 15.29 13.16
C THR A 22 2.93 13.86 13.28
N VAL A 23 3.02 13.14 12.17
CA VAL A 23 3.58 11.78 12.15
C VAL A 23 5.10 11.86 12.13
N THR A 24 5.74 11.22 13.12
CA THR A 24 7.21 11.12 13.18
C THR A 24 7.67 9.82 12.56
N LEU A 25 8.44 9.89 11.49
CA LEU A 25 8.97 8.74 10.79
C LEU A 25 10.34 8.35 11.33
N THR A 26 10.48 7.06 11.68
CA THR A 26 11.69 6.48 12.27
C THR A 26 12.37 5.44 11.39
N GLY A 27 11.70 5.01 10.32
CA GLY A 27 12.11 3.86 9.50
C GLY A 27 11.70 2.50 10.08
N LYS A 28 10.99 2.44 11.23
CA LYS A 28 10.78 1.18 11.97
C LYS A 28 9.36 0.97 12.49
N THR A 29 8.59 2.03 12.66
CA THR A 29 7.36 1.98 13.47
C THR A 29 6.15 2.60 12.79
N LEU A 30 6.20 2.84 11.48
CA LEU A 30 5.09 3.38 10.73
C LEU A 30 3.94 2.38 10.74
N THR A 31 2.76 2.82 11.17
CA THR A 31 1.52 2.07 11.03
C THR A 31 0.81 2.44 9.72
N GLN A 32 -0.05 1.54 9.23
CA GLN A 32 -0.85 1.85 8.03
C GLN A 32 -1.78 3.05 8.25
N ASP A 33 -2.34 3.19 9.45
CA ASP A 33 -3.19 4.33 9.79
C ASP A 33 -2.42 5.66 9.76
N GLU A 34 -1.20 5.68 10.29
CA GLU A 34 -0.32 6.86 10.17
C GLU A 34 0.03 7.18 8.72
N ALA A 35 0.35 6.15 7.92
CA ALA A 35 0.63 6.34 6.51
C ALA A 35 -0.58 6.95 5.76
N TRP A 36 -1.79 6.50 6.08
CA TRP A 36 -3.02 7.07 5.52
C TRP A 36 -3.26 8.51 5.98
N ARG A 37 -3.07 8.84 7.26
CA ARG A 37 -3.20 10.21 7.76
C ARG A 37 -2.26 11.16 7.01
N VAL A 38 -1.00 10.75 6.77
CA VAL A 38 -0.06 11.53 5.95
C VAL A 38 -0.51 11.63 4.50
N ALA A 39 -1.01 10.54 3.92
CA ALA A 39 -1.54 10.55 2.56
C ALA A 39 -2.73 11.52 2.41
N GLU A 40 -3.55 11.66 3.44
CA GLU A 40 -4.71 12.56 3.52
C GLU A 40 -4.34 14.00 3.88
N GLY A 41 -3.07 14.29 4.22
CA GLY A 41 -2.57 15.66 4.37
C GLY A 41 -1.94 16.00 5.73
N GLU A 42 -1.86 15.05 6.65
CA GLU A 42 -1.14 15.28 7.92
C GLU A 42 0.36 15.47 7.66
N GLU A 43 0.99 16.36 8.42
CA GLU A 43 2.41 16.67 8.28
C GLU A 43 3.29 15.53 8.80
N VAL A 44 4.46 15.39 8.18
CA VAL A 44 5.47 14.41 8.60
C VAL A 44 6.75 15.09 9.06
N VAL A 45 7.36 14.53 10.10
CA VAL A 45 8.68 14.90 10.60
C VAL A 45 9.58 13.66 10.56
N ILE A 46 10.82 13.87 10.17
CA ILE A 46 11.86 12.84 10.20
C ILE A 46 12.52 12.85 11.59
N ALA A 47 12.57 11.70 12.25
CA ALA A 47 13.30 11.56 13.49
C ALA A 47 14.79 11.86 13.28
N PRO A 48 15.44 12.66 14.13
CA PRO A 48 16.85 13.05 13.95
C PRO A 48 17.79 11.84 13.82
N GLU A 49 17.54 10.78 14.58
CA GLU A 49 18.33 9.55 14.57
C GLU A 49 18.18 8.80 13.22
N ALA A 50 16.99 8.81 12.63
CA ALA A 50 16.75 8.20 11.34
C ALA A 50 17.45 8.99 10.21
N LEU A 51 17.43 10.32 10.25
CA LEU A 51 18.16 11.14 9.29
C LEU A 51 19.67 10.97 9.44
N LYS A 52 20.16 10.79 10.70
CA LYS A 52 21.56 10.45 10.96
C LYS A 52 21.94 9.12 10.32
N GLN A 53 21.09 8.08 10.43
CA GLN A 53 21.35 6.78 9.79
C GLN A 53 21.45 6.91 8.26
N VAL A 54 20.57 7.68 7.63
CA VAL A 54 20.65 7.98 6.18
C VAL A 54 21.96 8.67 5.85
N THR A 55 22.38 9.65 6.65
CA THR A 55 23.62 10.40 6.46
C THR A 55 24.85 9.50 6.58
N ASP A 56 24.91 8.67 7.61
CA ASP A 56 26.04 7.76 7.83
C ASP A 56 26.09 6.68 6.73
N SER A 57 24.94 6.18 6.29
CA SER A 57 24.82 5.25 5.17
C SER A 57 25.36 5.85 3.87
N ASN A 58 24.99 7.09 3.55
CA ASN A 58 25.51 7.80 2.39
C ASN A 58 27.03 8.02 2.49
N ARG A 59 27.53 8.44 3.64
CA ARG A 59 28.98 8.61 3.87
C ARG A 59 29.74 7.29 3.65
N LEU A 60 29.23 6.16 4.13
CA LEU A 60 29.85 4.86 3.92
C LEU A 60 29.89 4.48 2.42
N VAL A 61 28.78 4.71 1.70
CA VAL A 61 28.68 4.50 0.25
C VAL A 61 29.69 5.36 -0.50
N MET A 62 29.79 6.63 -0.20
CA MET A 62 30.75 7.55 -0.81
C MET A 62 32.21 7.21 -0.47
N THR A 63 32.46 6.68 0.72
CA THR A 63 33.77 6.14 1.12
C THR A 63 34.14 4.94 0.28
N ALA A 64 33.24 4.02 0.07
CA ALA A 64 33.44 2.86 -0.81
C ALA A 64 33.76 3.28 -2.25
N ALA A 65 33.02 4.26 -2.78
CA ALA A 65 33.30 4.79 -4.12
C ALA A 65 34.71 5.36 -4.25
N ARG A 66 35.19 6.14 -3.26
CA ARG A 66 36.56 6.67 -3.22
C ARG A 66 37.62 5.57 -3.12
N GLN A 67 37.31 4.48 -2.42
CA GLN A 67 38.21 3.32 -2.29
C GLN A 67 38.22 2.42 -3.54
N GLY A 68 37.38 2.69 -4.53
CA GLY A 68 37.29 1.90 -5.76
C GLY A 68 36.58 0.56 -5.59
N VAL A 69 35.76 0.41 -4.53
CA VAL A 69 34.92 -0.79 -4.37
C VAL A 69 33.89 -0.80 -5.48
N GLU A 70 33.78 -1.93 -6.17
CA GLU A 70 32.76 -2.10 -7.21
C GLU A 70 31.38 -2.30 -6.56
N ILE A 71 30.48 -1.33 -6.79
CA ILE A 71 29.13 -1.31 -6.21
C ILE A 71 28.14 -1.05 -7.34
N TYR A 72 27.17 -1.96 -7.46
CA TYR A 72 26.07 -1.88 -8.41
C TYR A 72 25.30 -0.57 -8.28
N GLY A 73 25.15 0.14 -9.40
CA GLY A 73 24.44 1.42 -9.47
C GLY A 73 25.15 2.59 -8.78
N LEU A 74 26.44 2.46 -8.46
CA LEU A 74 27.26 3.51 -7.87
C LEU A 74 28.58 3.69 -8.63
N THR A 75 29.46 2.69 -8.61
CA THR A 75 30.76 2.69 -9.29
C THR A 75 30.76 1.88 -10.57
N VAL A 76 29.80 0.98 -10.70
CA VAL A 76 29.48 0.23 -11.92
C VAL A 76 28.02 0.45 -12.32
N GLY A 77 27.67 0.11 -13.56
CA GLY A 77 26.34 0.27 -14.10
C GLY A 77 25.29 -0.66 -13.47
N VAL A 78 24.12 -0.73 -14.10
CA VAL A 78 22.99 -1.57 -13.67
C VAL A 78 22.55 -2.52 -14.78
N GLY A 79 21.83 -3.58 -14.43
CA GLY A 79 21.33 -4.58 -15.36
C GLY A 79 22.48 -5.22 -16.16
N LEU A 80 22.36 -5.24 -17.47
CA LEU A 80 23.40 -5.80 -18.37
C LEU A 80 24.72 -5.02 -18.34
N ASN A 81 24.71 -3.78 -17.83
CA ASN A 81 25.90 -2.93 -17.72
C ASN A 81 26.57 -3.00 -16.32
N LYS A 82 26.17 -3.93 -15.48
CA LYS A 82 26.63 -4.08 -14.09
C LYS A 82 28.16 -4.24 -13.95
N ASP A 83 28.85 -4.67 -15.01
CA ASP A 83 30.31 -4.86 -15.02
C ASP A 83 31.05 -3.68 -15.69
N HIS A 84 30.32 -2.66 -16.17
CA HIS A 84 30.92 -1.47 -16.77
C HIS A 84 31.15 -0.41 -15.70
N LYS A 85 32.40 -0.02 -15.48
CA LYS A 85 32.78 1.05 -14.56
C LYS A 85 32.23 2.39 -15.03
N LEU A 86 31.68 3.15 -14.11
CA LEU A 86 31.19 4.50 -14.38
C LEU A 86 32.34 5.52 -14.33
N PHE A 87 33.35 5.27 -13.48
CA PHE A 87 34.55 6.08 -13.33
C PHE A 87 35.68 5.27 -12.68
N GLU A 88 36.92 5.70 -12.88
CA GLU A 88 38.07 5.10 -12.21
C GLU A 88 38.25 5.72 -10.82
N ALA A 89 38.54 4.87 -9.84
CA ALA A 89 38.83 5.32 -8.48
C ALA A 89 40.22 5.97 -8.42
N SER A 90 40.28 7.15 -7.86
CA SER A 90 41.55 7.91 -7.70
C SER A 90 41.87 8.29 -6.25
N GLY A 91 41.16 7.69 -5.28
CA GLY A 91 41.27 8.05 -3.86
C GLY A 91 40.45 9.30 -3.48
N GLU A 92 40.19 10.18 -4.44
CA GLU A 92 39.30 11.34 -4.29
C GLU A 92 38.23 11.32 -5.39
N MET A 93 37.04 11.84 -5.06
CA MET A 93 35.98 12.03 -6.05
C MET A 93 36.35 13.25 -6.91
N THR A 94 36.97 13.02 -8.08
CA THR A 94 37.28 14.07 -9.03
C THR A 94 35.99 14.71 -9.56
N GLU A 95 36.05 15.95 -10.05
CA GLU A 95 34.87 16.60 -10.65
C GLU A 95 34.36 15.82 -11.88
N THR A 96 35.25 15.20 -12.65
CA THR A 96 34.86 14.32 -13.77
C THR A 96 34.09 13.09 -13.29
N ALA A 97 34.55 12.43 -12.23
CA ALA A 97 33.88 11.27 -11.64
C ALA A 97 32.53 11.67 -11.04
N ARG A 98 32.46 12.83 -10.39
CA ARG A 98 31.22 13.38 -9.86
C ARG A 98 30.21 13.69 -10.97
N GLN A 99 30.65 14.31 -12.06
CA GLN A 99 29.78 14.59 -13.21
C GLN A 99 29.27 13.31 -13.86
N ALA A 100 30.12 12.29 -14.02
CA ALA A 100 29.73 10.98 -14.53
C ALA A 100 28.66 10.31 -13.63
N SER A 101 28.81 10.42 -12.32
CA SER A 101 27.81 9.95 -11.35
C SER A 101 26.48 10.69 -11.48
N ILE A 102 26.49 12.01 -11.61
CA ILE A 102 25.29 12.83 -11.81
C ILE A 102 24.60 12.43 -13.12
N ASP A 103 25.34 12.32 -14.21
CA ASP A 103 24.78 11.96 -15.53
C ASP A 103 24.19 10.54 -15.53
N PHE A 104 24.86 9.59 -14.88
CA PHE A 104 24.32 8.25 -14.68
C PHE A 104 23.00 8.28 -13.90
N ASN A 105 22.94 8.96 -12.76
CA ASN A 105 21.75 9.03 -11.91
C ASN A 105 20.58 9.74 -12.60
N ARG A 106 20.83 10.80 -13.38
CA ARG A 106 19.83 11.44 -14.23
C ARG A 106 19.30 10.50 -15.30
N ASN A 107 20.20 9.81 -15.97
CA ASN A 107 19.84 8.91 -17.07
C ASN A 107 19.05 7.69 -16.57
N ILE A 108 19.41 7.11 -15.43
CA ILE A 108 18.66 5.97 -14.88
C ILE A 108 17.23 6.39 -14.50
N LEU A 109 17.03 7.54 -13.87
CA LEU A 109 15.70 8.05 -13.54
C LEU A 109 14.87 8.33 -14.80
N ARG A 110 15.45 8.98 -15.81
CA ARG A 110 14.77 9.28 -17.09
C ARG A 110 14.39 8.02 -17.85
N SER A 111 15.33 7.10 -18.01
CA SER A 111 15.14 5.86 -18.79
C SER A 111 14.12 4.91 -18.17
N HIS A 112 13.90 5.00 -16.85
CA HIS A 112 12.93 4.20 -16.15
C HIS A 112 11.57 4.92 -15.96
N SER A 113 11.45 6.22 -16.23
CA SER A 113 10.17 6.96 -16.17
C SER A 113 9.30 6.65 -17.38
N VAL A 114 8.89 5.38 -17.52
CA VAL A 114 8.19 4.85 -18.71
C VAL A 114 6.78 4.32 -18.38
N GLY A 115 6.27 4.60 -17.20
CA GLY A 115 4.89 4.27 -16.84
C GLY A 115 3.88 4.91 -17.78
N TYR A 116 2.74 4.28 -17.96
CA TYR A 116 1.68 4.72 -18.87
C TYR A 116 0.27 4.47 -18.30
N GLY A 117 -0.74 4.95 -19.02
CA GLY A 117 -2.15 4.78 -18.66
C GLY A 117 -2.70 5.88 -17.76
N ALA A 118 -3.74 5.59 -17.01
CA ALA A 118 -4.31 6.52 -16.04
C ALA A 118 -3.30 6.84 -14.93
N HIS A 119 -3.56 7.91 -14.20
CA HIS A 119 -2.73 8.30 -13.07
C HIS A 119 -3.27 7.71 -11.77
N LEU A 120 -2.40 7.41 -10.83
CA LEU A 120 -2.80 7.05 -9.48
C LEU A 120 -3.58 8.21 -8.84
N PRO A 121 -4.57 7.91 -8.00
CA PRO A 121 -5.18 8.91 -7.13
C PRO A 121 -4.11 9.64 -6.32
N LYS A 122 -4.36 10.91 -6.04
CA LYS A 122 -3.44 11.77 -5.29
C LYS A 122 -3.04 11.16 -3.94
N GLU A 123 -4.01 10.62 -3.22
CA GLU A 123 -3.80 9.98 -1.92
C GLU A 123 -2.89 8.73 -2.06
N THR A 124 -3.09 7.93 -3.11
CA THR A 124 -2.24 6.76 -3.38
C THR A 124 -0.81 7.17 -3.75
N ALA A 125 -0.63 8.24 -4.54
CA ALA A 125 0.71 8.77 -4.84
C ALA A 125 1.40 9.30 -3.58
N ARG A 126 0.68 9.99 -2.69
CA ARG A 126 1.19 10.44 -1.40
C ARG A 126 1.53 9.26 -0.48
N LEU A 127 0.69 8.22 -0.49
CA LEU A 127 0.93 6.99 0.26
C LEU A 127 2.22 6.30 -0.21
N ALA A 128 2.47 6.22 -1.52
CA ALA A 128 3.73 5.71 -2.06
C ALA A 128 4.94 6.53 -1.57
N MET A 129 4.81 7.86 -1.51
CA MET A 129 5.88 8.72 -1.01
C MET A 129 6.16 8.53 0.48
N VAL A 130 5.14 8.42 1.34
CA VAL A 130 5.38 8.21 2.78
C VAL A 130 5.95 6.83 3.05
N VAL A 131 5.50 5.80 2.35
CA VAL A 131 6.09 4.45 2.43
C VAL A 131 7.55 4.51 2.02
N ARG A 132 7.89 5.11 0.85
CA ARG A 132 9.29 5.22 0.43
C ARG A 132 10.12 6.03 1.40
N LEU A 133 9.62 7.14 1.89
CA LEU A 133 10.33 7.92 2.89
C LEU A 133 10.67 7.06 4.12
N ASN A 134 9.70 6.34 4.66
CA ASN A 134 9.95 5.50 5.84
C ASN A 134 10.96 4.37 5.56
N THR A 135 10.89 3.71 4.39
CA THR A 135 11.88 2.66 4.02
C THR A 135 13.29 3.24 3.80
N LEU A 136 13.42 4.45 3.26
CA LEU A 136 14.71 5.17 3.19
C LEU A 136 15.30 5.44 4.57
N LEU A 137 14.45 5.77 5.54
CA LEU A 137 14.85 6.08 6.92
C LEU A 137 15.36 4.87 7.71
N THR A 138 15.25 3.65 7.17
CA THR A 138 15.97 2.48 7.69
C THR A 138 17.49 2.64 7.61
N GLY A 139 17.98 3.62 6.83
CA GLY A 139 19.39 3.90 6.62
C GLY A 139 20.12 2.86 5.77
N ARG A 140 19.39 2.11 4.94
CA ARG A 140 19.97 1.03 4.12
C ARG A 140 20.10 1.35 2.63
N SER A 141 19.60 2.51 2.20
CA SER A 141 19.61 2.88 0.78
C SER A 141 20.94 3.46 0.29
N GLY A 142 21.64 4.19 1.13
CA GLY A 142 22.85 4.93 0.76
C GLY A 142 22.60 6.22 -0.01
N ALA A 143 21.34 6.66 -0.16
CA ALA A 143 21.00 7.94 -0.78
C ALA A 143 21.50 9.14 0.03
N GLN A 144 21.72 10.29 -0.63
CA GLN A 144 22.02 11.52 0.08
C GLN A 144 20.83 11.93 0.97
N PRO A 145 21.07 12.56 2.16
CA PRO A 145 20.00 12.96 3.07
C PRO A 145 18.94 13.85 2.43
N TYR A 146 19.34 14.67 1.46
CA TYR A 146 18.42 15.55 0.75
C TYR A 146 17.31 14.83 0.00
N VAL A 147 17.52 13.58 -0.42
CA VAL A 147 16.46 12.75 -1.01
C VAL A 147 15.33 12.50 0.00
N ALA A 148 15.66 12.13 1.23
CA ALA A 148 14.66 11.95 2.29
C ALA A 148 13.96 13.27 2.66
N GLU A 149 14.71 14.37 2.70
CA GLU A 149 14.14 15.70 2.93
C GLU A 149 13.19 16.12 1.82
N LEU A 150 13.48 15.80 0.55
CA LEU A 150 12.59 16.08 -0.58
C LEU A 150 11.27 15.28 -0.49
N TYR A 151 11.31 14.00 -0.12
CA TYR A 151 10.08 13.24 0.13
C TYR A 151 9.23 13.88 1.23
N ARG A 152 9.82 14.27 2.36
CA ARG A 152 9.16 15.02 3.42
C ARG A 152 8.55 16.33 2.90
N ASP A 153 9.32 17.11 2.18
CA ASP A 153 8.89 18.41 1.68
C ASP A 153 7.77 18.29 0.63
N PHE A 154 7.81 17.26 -0.21
CA PHE A 154 6.75 16.97 -1.17
C PHE A 154 5.44 16.62 -0.45
N LEU A 155 5.53 15.81 0.62
CA LEU A 155 4.37 15.46 1.44
C LEU A 155 3.80 16.71 2.14
N ASN A 156 4.64 17.46 2.85
CA ASN A 156 4.19 18.61 3.66
C ASN A 156 3.76 19.81 2.81
N LYS A 157 4.37 20.03 1.64
CA LYS A 157 4.03 21.13 0.74
C LYS A 157 3.00 20.76 -0.32
N GLY A 158 2.52 19.53 -0.34
CA GLY A 158 1.47 19.07 -1.24
C GLY A 158 1.90 19.05 -2.71
N ILE A 159 2.97 18.29 -3.02
CA ILE A 159 3.50 18.06 -4.37
C ILE A 159 3.46 16.57 -4.69
N PRO A 160 2.29 15.91 -4.83
CA PRO A 160 2.24 14.54 -5.28
C PRO A 160 2.67 14.46 -6.77
N PRO A 161 3.70 13.65 -7.08
CA PRO A 161 4.05 13.34 -8.46
C PRO A 161 2.91 12.64 -9.19
N VAL A 162 2.78 12.91 -10.47
CA VAL A 162 1.88 12.16 -11.36
C VAL A 162 2.50 10.79 -11.64
N ILE A 163 2.00 9.75 -11.00
CA ILE A 163 2.49 8.37 -11.18
C ILE A 163 1.47 7.62 -12.05
N PRO A 164 1.86 7.07 -13.21
CA PRO A 164 1.00 6.22 -14.02
C PRO A 164 0.64 4.91 -13.31
N THR A 165 -0.49 4.31 -13.68
CA THR A 165 -0.99 3.08 -13.05
C THR A 165 -0.40 1.79 -13.64
N ARG A 166 0.29 1.86 -14.78
CA ARG A 166 0.81 0.70 -15.51
C ARG A 166 2.28 0.91 -15.88
N GLY A 167 2.99 -0.20 -16.05
CA GLY A 167 4.38 -0.21 -16.51
C GLY A 167 5.34 -0.93 -15.59
N SER A 168 4.90 -1.39 -14.41
CA SER A 168 5.74 -2.25 -13.57
C SER A 168 6.11 -3.53 -14.32
N ILE A 169 7.37 -3.96 -14.17
CA ILE A 169 7.91 -5.18 -14.76
C ILE A 169 8.02 -6.32 -13.74
N GLY A 170 7.55 -6.10 -12.51
CA GLY A 170 7.61 -7.09 -11.42
C GLY A 170 8.98 -7.20 -10.75
N ASP A 171 9.87 -6.24 -10.99
CA ASP A 171 11.20 -6.13 -10.37
C ASP A 171 11.26 -4.79 -9.63
N ALA A 172 10.78 -4.76 -8.39
CA ALA A 172 10.41 -3.55 -7.68
C ALA A 172 9.44 -2.66 -8.53
N ASP A 173 9.25 -1.42 -8.14
CA ASP A 173 8.44 -0.45 -8.90
C ASP A 173 9.30 0.49 -9.75
N ILE A 174 10.43 0.00 -10.28
CA ILE A 174 11.48 0.84 -10.88
C ILE A 174 10.95 1.80 -11.96
N THR A 175 9.97 1.36 -12.74
CA THR A 175 9.37 2.14 -13.83
C THR A 175 8.29 3.12 -13.36
N LEU A 176 7.78 2.98 -12.16
CA LEU A 176 6.76 3.84 -11.57
C LEU A 176 7.36 4.82 -10.56
N ALA A 177 8.20 4.32 -9.65
CA ALA A 177 8.85 5.14 -8.62
C ALA A 177 9.85 6.16 -9.20
N SER A 178 10.46 5.87 -10.37
CA SER A 178 11.32 6.81 -11.10
C SER A 178 10.65 8.15 -11.42
N HIS A 179 9.34 8.17 -11.62
CA HIS A 179 8.59 9.41 -11.84
C HIS A 179 8.69 10.39 -10.66
N VAL A 180 8.82 9.89 -9.42
CA VAL A 180 9.05 10.72 -8.24
C VAL A 180 10.41 11.41 -8.33
N GLY A 181 11.45 10.66 -8.68
CA GLY A 181 12.80 11.19 -8.89
C GLY A 181 12.86 12.21 -10.02
N SER A 182 12.14 11.96 -11.11
CA SER A 182 12.04 12.92 -12.21
C SER A 182 11.44 14.26 -11.76
N VAL A 183 10.39 14.25 -10.91
CA VAL A 183 9.83 15.48 -10.33
C VAL A 183 10.83 16.14 -9.39
N MET A 184 11.57 15.38 -8.59
CA MET A 184 12.62 15.92 -7.72
C MET A 184 13.72 16.66 -8.52
N MET A 185 14.03 16.21 -9.73
CA MET A 185 14.96 16.88 -10.64
C MET A 185 14.36 18.10 -11.37
N GLY A 186 13.07 18.38 -11.20
CA GLY A 186 12.34 19.42 -11.93
C GLY A 186 11.83 18.97 -13.30
N GLU A 187 11.82 17.69 -13.55
CA GLU A 187 11.30 17.10 -14.79
C GLU A 187 9.90 16.50 -14.53
N TRP A 188 9.30 15.84 -15.57
CA TRP A 188 7.99 15.21 -15.47
C TRP A 188 6.90 16.17 -14.97
N ARG A 189 5.89 15.66 -14.25
CA ARG A 189 4.68 16.39 -13.81
C ARG A 189 4.31 16.08 -12.38
N ALA A 190 3.76 17.05 -11.67
CA ALA A 190 3.18 16.91 -10.35
C ALA A 190 1.84 17.65 -10.27
N GLU A 191 0.99 17.26 -9.34
CA GLU A 191 -0.20 18.03 -9.00
C GLU A 191 0.14 19.05 -7.90
N VAL A 192 -0.21 20.29 -8.12
CA VAL A 192 -0.06 21.36 -7.13
C VAL A 192 -1.35 22.18 -7.10
N ASP A 193 -1.95 22.32 -5.93
CA ASP A 193 -3.19 23.07 -5.72
C ASP A 193 -4.31 22.68 -6.73
N GLY A 194 -4.46 21.36 -6.98
CA GLY A 194 -5.46 20.79 -7.88
C GLY A 194 -5.15 20.90 -9.39
N LYS A 195 -3.94 21.35 -9.75
CA LYS A 195 -3.51 21.47 -11.15
C LYS A 195 -2.27 20.63 -11.42
N VAL A 196 -2.26 19.97 -12.56
CA VAL A 196 -1.06 19.29 -13.05
C VAL A 196 -0.14 20.30 -13.72
N VAL A 197 1.07 20.44 -13.19
CA VAL A 197 2.11 21.36 -13.66
C VAL A 197 3.40 20.59 -13.93
N SER A 198 4.39 21.22 -14.58
CA SER A 198 5.71 20.61 -14.74
C SER A 198 6.43 20.50 -13.39
N GLY A 199 7.35 19.52 -13.26
CA GLY A 199 8.16 19.37 -12.05
C GLY A 199 8.91 20.66 -11.70
N ALA A 200 9.51 21.34 -12.68
CA ALA A 200 10.22 22.60 -12.48
C ALA A 200 9.29 23.69 -11.91
N GLU A 201 8.08 23.80 -12.43
CA GLU A 201 7.11 24.75 -11.93
C GLU A 201 6.63 24.42 -10.52
N ALA A 202 6.37 23.14 -10.22
CA ALA A 202 5.98 22.68 -8.89
C ALA A 202 7.04 23.03 -7.85
N LEU A 203 8.31 22.74 -8.13
CA LEU A 203 9.43 23.06 -7.25
C LEU A 203 9.56 24.56 -7.01
N ARG A 204 9.46 25.37 -8.10
CA ARG A 204 9.52 26.82 -8.02
C ARG A 204 8.36 27.41 -7.18
N MET A 205 7.13 26.94 -7.41
CA MET A 205 5.94 27.41 -6.67
C MET A 205 6.07 27.18 -5.17
N LYS A 206 6.69 26.07 -4.78
CA LYS A 206 6.81 25.65 -3.37
C LYS A 206 8.20 25.96 -2.75
N GLY A 207 9.06 26.68 -3.48
CA GLY A 207 10.37 27.11 -2.99
C GLY A 207 11.30 25.96 -2.64
N ILE A 208 11.33 24.91 -3.49
CA ILE A 208 12.17 23.72 -3.31
C ILE A 208 13.30 23.74 -4.34
N ARG A 209 14.53 23.50 -3.89
CA ARG A 209 15.69 23.33 -4.76
C ARG A 209 15.59 21.99 -5.50
N PRO A 210 15.79 21.94 -6.83
CA PRO A 210 15.86 20.67 -7.55
C PRO A 210 16.97 19.76 -7.03
N LEU A 211 16.72 18.46 -7.10
CA LEU A 211 17.71 17.42 -6.81
C LEU A 211 18.80 17.44 -7.90
N VAL A 212 20.04 17.46 -7.46
CA VAL A 212 21.19 17.05 -8.29
C VAL A 212 21.54 15.64 -7.81
N PRO A 213 21.08 14.60 -8.51
CA PRO A 213 21.26 13.22 -8.05
C PRO A 213 22.70 12.79 -8.26
N GLU A 214 23.34 12.23 -7.24
CA GLU A 214 24.69 11.70 -7.29
C GLU A 214 24.80 10.43 -6.44
N GLY A 215 25.91 9.74 -6.51
CA GLY A 215 26.11 8.52 -5.75
C GLY A 215 25.10 7.44 -6.13
N LYS A 216 24.31 7.01 -5.17
CA LYS A 216 23.30 5.94 -5.33
C LYS A 216 21.85 6.46 -5.39
N ASP A 217 21.66 7.76 -5.56
CA ASP A 217 20.32 8.40 -5.42
C ASP A 217 19.30 7.88 -6.41
N GLY A 218 19.67 7.80 -7.69
CA GLY A 218 18.77 7.31 -8.74
C GLY A 218 18.26 5.91 -8.41
N LEU A 219 19.18 5.00 -8.11
CA LEU A 219 18.81 3.63 -7.75
C LEU A 219 18.01 3.57 -6.44
N ALA A 220 18.40 4.34 -5.43
CA ALA A 220 17.68 4.43 -4.17
C ALA A 220 16.26 5.00 -4.32
N ILE A 221 16.00 5.86 -5.29
CA ILE A 221 14.65 6.40 -5.54
C ILE A 221 13.77 5.37 -6.24
N LEU A 222 14.29 4.68 -7.27
CA LEU A 222 13.47 3.83 -8.13
C LEU A 222 13.37 2.37 -7.68
N SER A 223 14.41 1.81 -7.02
CA SER A 223 14.42 0.41 -6.57
C SER A 223 13.69 0.26 -5.25
N THR A 224 12.36 0.22 -5.31
CA THR A 224 11.45 0.15 -4.15
C THR A 224 10.13 -0.48 -4.54
N ASN A 225 9.43 -1.08 -3.58
CA ASN A 225 8.07 -1.61 -3.74
C ASN A 225 6.98 -0.60 -3.29
N SER A 226 7.36 0.64 -3.00
CA SER A 226 6.48 1.62 -2.36
C SER A 226 5.21 1.96 -3.14
N VAL A 227 5.25 1.93 -4.48
CA VAL A 227 4.08 2.20 -5.33
C VAL A 227 3.12 1.02 -5.31
N GLY A 228 3.62 -0.19 -5.49
CA GLY A 228 2.84 -1.43 -5.40
C GLY A 228 2.21 -1.60 -4.02
N ILE A 229 2.95 -1.30 -2.96
CA ILE A 229 2.43 -1.30 -1.58
C ILE A 229 1.33 -0.26 -1.39
N ALA A 230 1.49 0.96 -1.90
CA ALA A 230 0.45 1.99 -1.81
C ALA A 230 -0.84 1.58 -2.56
N MET A 231 -0.71 0.97 -3.72
CA MET A 231 -1.85 0.42 -4.46
C MET A 231 -2.51 -0.74 -3.69
N THR A 232 -1.72 -1.63 -3.10
CA THR A 232 -2.19 -2.73 -2.25
C THR A 232 -2.94 -2.21 -1.03
N MET A 233 -2.39 -1.24 -0.30
CA MET A 233 -3.05 -0.60 0.85
C MET A 233 -4.36 0.09 0.45
N SER A 234 -4.41 0.70 -0.74
CA SER A 234 -5.63 1.30 -1.26
C SER A 234 -6.72 0.24 -1.51
N ALA A 235 -6.36 -0.88 -2.15
CA ALA A 235 -7.26 -2.00 -2.37
C ALA A 235 -7.72 -2.66 -1.05
N MET A 236 -6.81 -2.82 -0.08
CA MET A 236 -7.12 -3.35 1.25
C MET A 236 -8.14 -2.47 2.00
N ARG A 237 -8.02 -1.15 1.89
CA ARG A 237 -8.98 -0.20 2.50
C ARG A 237 -10.39 -0.41 1.95
N GLU A 238 -10.54 -0.55 0.64
CA GLU A 238 -11.84 -0.82 0.04
C GLU A 238 -12.36 -2.23 0.36
N MET A 239 -11.49 -3.24 0.34
CA MET A 239 -11.85 -4.60 0.74
C MET A 239 -12.34 -4.64 2.21
N ARG A 240 -11.68 -3.92 3.11
CA ARG A 240 -12.08 -3.81 4.53
C ARG A 240 -13.50 -3.24 4.66
N ARG A 241 -13.81 -2.16 3.93
CA ARG A 241 -15.17 -1.57 3.90
C ARG A 241 -16.24 -2.55 3.42
N VAL A 242 -15.95 -3.30 2.35
CA VAL A 242 -16.86 -4.33 1.84
C VAL A 242 -17.08 -5.42 2.89
N LEU A 243 -16.03 -5.88 3.55
CA LEU A 243 -16.12 -6.95 4.55
C LEU A 243 -16.81 -6.50 5.86
N GLU A 244 -16.71 -5.23 6.23
CA GLU A 244 -17.45 -4.63 7.35
C GLU A 244 -18.96 -4.55 7.07
N LEU A 245 -19.34 -4.25 5.83
CA LEU A 245 -20.75 -4.17 5.42
C LEU A 245 -21.37 -5.53 5.13
N SER A 246 -20.57 -6.52 4.75
CA SER A 246 -21.06 -7.83 4.31
C SER A 246 -21.97 -8.54 5.30
N PRO A 247 -21.73 -8.57 6.63
CA PRO A 247 -22.63 -9.19 7.59
C PRO A 247 -24.00 -8.51 7.65
N VAL A 248 -24.05 -7.16 7.54
CA VAL A 248 -25.30 -6.39 7.58
C VAL A 248 -26.13 -6.68 6.31
N VAL A 249 -25.51 -6.58 5.14
CA VAL A 249 -26.17 -6.88 3.85
C VAL A 249 -26.66 -8.33 3.82
N TYR A 250 -25.84 -9.26 4.33
CA TYR A 250 -26.24 -10.64 4.43
C TYR A 250 -27.41 -10.84 5.41
N GLY A 251 -27.37 -10.21 6.58
CA GLY A 251 -28.47 -10.26 7.55
C GLY A 251 -29.80 -9.80 6.96
N LEU A 252 -29.81 -8.67 6.25
CA LEU A 252 -30.99 -8.15 5.55
C LEU A 252 -31.53 -9.14 4.52
N THR A 253 -30.65 -9.75 3.71
CA THR A 253 -31.09 -10.75 2.71
C THR A 253 -31.61 -12.03 3.35
N LEU A 254 -31.04 -12.45 4.48
CA LEU A 254 -31.52 -13.61 5.25
C LEU A 254 -32.90 -13.36 5.87
N GLU A 255 -33.12 -12.16 6.44
CA GLU A 255 -34.44 -11.77 6.93
C GLU A 255 -35.49 -11.70 5.81
N GLY A 256 -35.14 -11.09 4.69
CA GLY A 256 -36.03 -11.01 3.51
C GLY A 256 -36.43 -12.37 2.96
N MET A 257 -35.63 -13.40 3.19
CA MET A 257 -35.89 -14.78 2.75
C MET A 257 -36.52 -15.66 3.84
N ASN A 258 -36.78 -15.14 5.04
CA ASN A 258 -37.16 -15.92 6.22
C ASN A 258 -36.18 -17.09 6.48
N GLY A 259 -34.89 -16.83 6.41
CA GLY A 259 -33.84 -17.82 6.37
C GLY A 259 -33.56 -18.47 7.73
N ASN A 260 -32.74 -19.52 7.73
CA ASN A 260 -32.43 -20.34 8.89
C ASN A 260 -31.13 -19.90 9.56
N VAL A 261 -31.17 -19.61 10.85
CA VAL A 261 -30.03 -19.16 11.65
C VAL A 261 -29.14 -20.30 12.17
N ALA A 262 -29.54 -21.56 11.99
CA ALA A 262 -28.78 -22.71 12.48
C ALA A 262 -27.31 -22.79 12.01
N PRO A 263 -26.94 -22.35 10.79
CA PRO A 263 -25.54 -22.33 10.36
C PRO A 263 -24.61 -21.47 11.24
N PHE A 264 -25.14 -20.47 11.96
CA PHE A 264 -24.35 -19.53 12.77
C PHE A 264 -24.25 -19.91 14.24
N LEU A 265 -24.87 -21.02 14.66
CA LEU A 265 -24.81 -21.46 16.06
C LEU A 265 -23.37 -21.82 16.43
N ALA A 266 -22.96 -21.46 17.66
CA ALA A 266 -21.63 -21.78 18.16
C ALA A 266 -21.34 -23.29 18.11
N GLN A 267 -22.34 -24.12 18.40
CA GLN A 267 -22.18 -25.59 18.34
C GLN A 267 -22.03 -26.10 16.91
N THR A 268 -22.66 -25.45 15.93
CA THR A 268 -22.54 -25.82 14.51
C THR A 268 -21.11 -25.56 14.02
N VAL A 269 -20.57 -24.35 14.23
CA VAL A 269 -19.24 -23.99 13.75
C VAL A 269 -18.11 -24.67 14.55
N LYS A 270 -18.34 -25.02 15.81
CA LYS A 270 -17.38 -25.75 16.64
C LYS A 270 -17.03 -27.13 16.09
N SER A 271 -17.94 -27.78 15.36
CA SER A 271 -17.70 -29.07 14.73
C SER A 271 -16.77 -28.98 13.51
N HIS A 272 -16.52 -27.79 12.99
CA HIS A 272 -15.62 -27.53 11.87
C HIS A 272 -14.74 -26.30 12.19
N PRO A 273 -13.71 -26.42 13.03
CA PRO A 273 -13.00 -25.29 13.64
C PRO A 273 -11.97 -24.66 12.68
N LEU A 274 -12.44 -24.13 11.56
CA LEU A 274 -11.61 -23.32 10.67
C LEU A 274 -11.31 -21.96 11.30
N ALA A 275 -10.09 -21.47 11.10
CA ALA A 275 -9.68 -20.15 11.59
C ALA A 275 -10.59 -19.03 11.06
N GLY A 276 -11.08 -18.18 11.95
CA GLY A 276 -11.98 -17.05 11.63
C GLY A 276 -13.46 -17.42 11.48
N LEU A 277 -13.82 -18.71 11.37
CA LEU A 277 -15.22 -19.11 11.16
C LEU A 277 -16.08 -18.86 12.39
N SER A 278 -15.56 -19.10 13.58
CA SER A 278 -16.26 -18.83 14.86
C SER A 278 -16.53 -17.35 15.06
N GLU A 279 -15.58 -16.51 14.70
CA GLU A 279 -15.67 -15.05 14.74
C GLU A 279 -16.73 -14.56 13.76
N ALA A 280 -16.72 -15.02 12.50
CA ALA A 280 -17.72 -14.67 11.50
C ALA A 280 -19.14 -15.10 11.92
N ALA A 281 -19.30 -16.28 12.51
CA ALA A 281 -20.57 -16.76 13.03
C ALA A 281 -21.03 -15.93 14.26
N THR A 282 -20.11 -15.48 15.10
CA THR A 282 -20.40 -14.63 16.25
C THR A 282 -20.87 -13.25 15.81
N GLU A 283 -20.21 -12.66 14.82
CA GLU A 283 -20.60 -11.41 14.20
C GLU A 283 -22.00 -11.50 13.59
N MET A 284 -22.31 -12.60 12.86
CA MET A 284 -23.65 -12.81 12.32
C MET A 284 -24.72 -12.94 13.41
N ARG A 285 -24.43 -13.63 14.51
CA ARG A 285 -25.38 -13.66 15.66
C ARG A 285 -25.59 -12.29 16.29
N ALA A 286 -24.54 -11.45 16.35
CA ALA A 286 -24.64 -10.08 16.84
C ALA A 286 -25.46 -9.20 15.87
N THR A 287 -25.24 -9.33 14.57
CA THR A 287 -25.99 -8.60 13.53
C THR A 287 -27.48 -8.94 13.56
N LEU A 288 -27.81 -10.21 13.78
CA LEU A 288 -29.19 -10.71 13.82
C LEU A 288 -29.80 -10.64 15.24
N LYS A 289 -29.18 -9.95 16.18
CA LYS A 289 -29.73 -9.81 17.55
C LYS A 289 -31.09 -9.11 17.51
N GLY A 290 -32.09 -9.79 18.06
CA GLY A 290 -33.48 -9.28 18.09
C GLY A 290 -34.26 -9.54 16.81
N SER A 291 -33.69 -10.22 15.84
CA SER A 291 -34.38 -10.63 14.60
C SER A 291 -35.45 -11.69 14.94
N TYR A 292 -36.57 -11.63 14.21
CA TYR A 292 -37.66 -12.63 14.27
C TYR A 292 -37.15 -14.01 13.78
N LEU A 293 -36.05 -14.10 13.10
CA LEU A 293 -35.46 -15.36 12.64
C LEU A 293 -35.10 -16.32 13.79
N TRP A 294 -34.97 -15.82 15.01
CA TRP A 294 -34.72 -16.64 16.21
C TRP A 294 -35.99 -17.24 16.79
N GLU A 295 -37.18 -16.81 16.33
CA GLU A 295 -38.46 -17.34 16.75
C GLU A 295 -38.82 -18.58 15.92
N LYS A 296 -39.63 -19.48 16.53
CA LYS A 296 -40.11 -20.69 15.84
C LYS A 296 -41.11 -20.29 14.77
N ASP A 297 -40.85 -20.67 13.53
CA ASP A 297 -41.74 -20.50 12.40
C ASP A 297 -41.90 -21.82 11.65
N PRO A 298 -43.11 -22.42 11.62
CA PRO A 298 -43.35 -23.69 10.92
C PRO A 298 -43.32 -23.57 9.39
N THR A 299 -43.32 -22.37 8.83
CA THR A 299 -43.23 -22.12 7.39
C THR A 299 -41.80 -21.95 6.90
N ARG A 300 -40.86 -21.77 7.82
CA ARG A 300 -39.44 -21.59 7.49
C ARG A 300 -38.86 -22.85 6.85
N ALA A 301 -38.10 -22.67 5.78
CA ALA A 301 -37.41 -23.78 5.12
C ALA A 301 -36.47 -24.53 6.08
N LEU A 302 -36.43 -25.85 5.99
CA LEU A 302 -35.52 -26.67 6.79
C LEU A 302 -34.06 -26.32 6.52
N GLN A 303 -33.73 -26.02 5.25
CA GLN A 303 -32.42 -25.57 4.81
C GLN A 303 -32.58 -24.51 3.71
N ASP A 304 -31.79 -23.43 3.86
CA ASP A 304 -31.67 -22.40 2.84
C ASP A 304 -30.81 -22.87 1.65
N PRO A 305 -30.87 -22.18 0.51
CA PRO A 305 -29.94 -22.37 -0.59
C PRO A 305 -28.48 -22.23 -0.13
N LEU A 306 -27.54 -22.88 -0.83
CA LEU A 306 -26.11 -22.89 -0.46
C LEU A 306 -25.53 -21.47 -0.34
N SER A 307 -25.93 -20.54 -1.23
CA SER A 307 -25.45 -19.16 -1.19
C SER A 307 -25.80 -18.43 0.12
N PHE A 308 -26.82 -18.87 0.86
CA PHE A 308 -27.13 -18.36 2.20
C PHE A 308 -26.35 -19.12 3.28
N ARG A 309 -26.33 -20.43 3.24
CA ARG A 309 -25.70 -21.25 4.27
C ARG A 309 -24.19 -21.12 4.34
N THR A 310 -23.55 -20.86 3.19
CA THR A 310 -22.07 -20.80 3.10
C THR A 310 -21.47 -19.40 3.21
N THR A 311 -22.30 -18.35 3.33
CA THR A 311 -21.82 -16.97 3.36
C THR A 311 -20.78 -16.70 4.44
N ILE A 312 -20.95 -17.26 5.64
CA ILE A 312 -19.96 -17.07 6.72
C ILE A 312 -18.58 -17.64 6.38
N TYR A 313 -18.52 -18.68 5.55
CA TYR A 313 -17.26 -19.26 5.08
C TYR A 313 -16.55 -18.33 4.11
N THR A 314 -17.27 -17.71 3.18
CA THR A 314 -16.68 -16.77 2.22
C THR A 314 -16.20 -15.49 2.92
N ILE A 315 -17.00 -14.95 3.85
CA ILE A 315 -16.62 -13.75 4.64
C ILE A 315 -15.41 -14.08 5.54
N SER A 316 -15.42 -15.22 6.21
CA SER A 316 -14.33 -15.65 7.09
C SER A 316 -13.01 -15.79 6.31
N GLU A 317 -13.01 -16.46 5.17
CA GLU A 317 -11.80 -16.64 4.35
C GLU A 317 -11.30 -15.30 3.77
N ALA A 318 -12.21 -14.43 3.34
CA ALA A 318 -11.83 -13.11 2.83
C ALA A 318 -11.21 -12.22 3.94
N LYS A 319 -11.77 -12.25 5.16
CA LYS A 319 -11.17 -11.57 6.32
C LYS A 319 -9.78 -12.14 6.65
N ARG A 320 -9.61 -13.47 6.60
CA ARG A 320 -8.32 -14.12 6.85
C ARG A 320 -7.29 -13.74 5.80
N ALA A 321 -7.67 -13.75 4.52
CA ALA A 321 -6.78 -13.34 3.44
C ALA A 321 -6.35 -11.86 3.56
N LEU A 322 -7.27 -10.98 3.99
CA LEU A 322 -6.98 -9.58 4.25
C LEU A 322 -6.00 -9.43 5.43
N ASN A 323 -6.18 -10.18 6.52
CA ASN A 323 -5.30 -10.12 7.69
C ASN A 323 -3.88 -10.61 7.36
N ASP A 324 -3.75 -11.71 6.61
CA ASP A 324 -2.45 -12.21 6.17
C ASP A 324 -1.71 -11.17 5.30
N LEU A 325 -2.42 -10.49 4.41
CA LEU A 325 -1.87 -9.40 3.60
C LEU A 325 -1.49 -8.18 4.47
N ASP A 326 -2.30 -7.86 5.47
CA ASP A 326 -2.07 -6.78 6.43
C ASP A 326 -0.76 -6.97 7.19
N GLU A 327 -0.49 -8.19 7.67
CA GLU A 327 0.77 -8.53 8.35
C GLU A 327 1.98 -8.32 7.44
N LEU A 328 1.93 -8.77 6.19
CA LEU A 328 3.01 -8.61 5.21
C LEU A 328 3.26 -7.14 4.87
N VAL A 329 2.20 -6.35 4.68
CA VAL A 329 2.30 -4.91 4.42
C VAL A 329 2.94 -4.19 5.60
N ASN A 330 2.58 -4.52 6.85
CA ASN A 330 3.17 -3.93 8.06
C ASN A 330 4.68 -4.19 8.15
N VAL A 331 5.14 -5.37 7.74
CA VAL A 331 6.58 -5.66 7.63
C VAL A 331 7.22 -4.83 6.53
N GLN A 332 6.61 -4.80 5.35
CA GLN A 332 7.18 -4.13 4.17
C GLN A 332 7.36 -2.63 4.37
N ILE A 333 6.38 -1.93 4.94
CA ILE A 333 6.46 -0.47 5.14
C ILE A 333 7.52 -0.04 6.16
N ASN A 334 8.08 -0.98 6.93
CA ASN A 334 9.11 -0.77 7.97
C ASN A 334 10.42 -1.52 7.67
N SER A 335 10.60 -1.99 6.44
CA SER A 335 11.78 -2.75 6.01
C SER A 335 12.48 -2.06 4.85
N SER A 336 13.75 -2.41 4.62
CA SER A 336 14.47 -1.95 3.43
C SER A 336 14.22 -2.89 2.27
N ASP A 337 13.91 -2.31 1.13
CA ASP A 337 13.79 -2.96 -0.18
C ASP A 337 14.94 -2.58 -1.14
N ASP A 338 16.00 -1.98 -0.62
CA ASP A 338 17.13 -1.49 -1.39
C ASP A 338 18.08 -2.62 -1.86
N ASN A 339 18.61 -2.46 -3.07
CA ASN A 339 19.67 -3.31 -3.64
C ASN A 339 20.71 -2.45 -4.40
N PRO A 340 22.01 -2.54 -4.05
CA PRO A 340 22.55 -3.17 -2.85
C PRO A 340 22.15 -2.46 -1.57
N GLY A 341 22.05 -3.23 -0.49
CA GLY A 341 21.72 -2.71 0.84
C GLY A 341 22.95 -2.32 1.63
N VAL A 342 22.88 -1.21 2.39
CA VAL A 342 23.94 -0.77 3.28
C VAL A 342 23.70 -1.33 4.69
N ILE A 343 24.73 -1.89 5.30
CA ILE A 343 24.71 -2.38 6.68
C ILE A 343 25.77 -1.60 7.47
N LEU A 344 25.32 -0.62 8.24
CA LEU A 344 26.19 0.14 9.12
C LEU A 344 26.63 -0.70 10.33
N ASN A 345 27.85 -0.46 10.78
CA ASN A 345 28.47 -1.10 11.96
C ASN A 345 28.65 -2.63 11.86
N ALA A 346 28.57 -3.20 10.65
CA ALA A 346 28.95 -4.60 10.45
C ALA A 346 30.47 -4.72 10.50
N SER A 347 30.98 -5.70 11.22
CA SER A 347 32.41 -6.10 11.20
C SER A 347 32.67 -7.07 10.02
N LYS A 348 33.94 -7.37 9.73
CA LYS A 348 34.28 -8.40 8.75
C LYS A 348 33.79 -9.79 9.16
N GLU A 349 33.80 -10.05 10.44
CA GLU A 349 33.40 -11.32 11.05
C GLU A 349 31.90 -11.56 10.86
N ASP A 350 31.07 -10.50 10.87
CA ASP A 350 29.63 -10.57 10.64
C ASP A 350 29.29 -10.99 9.19
N LEU A 351 30.26 -10.94 8.27
CA LEU A 351 30.04 -11.25 6.86
C LEU A 351 30.24 -12.75 6.51
N GLU A 352 30.44 -13.60 7.51
CA GLU A 352 30.39 -15.05 7.48
C GLU A 352 31.34 -15.76 6.51
N SER A 353 31.76 -15.12 5.43
CA SER A 353 32.66 -15.74 4.43
C SER A 353 33.59 -14.72 3.78
N SER A 354 34.71 -15.20 3.25
CA SER A 354 35.66 -14.36 2.49
C SER A 354 35.04 -13.79 1.21
N GLN A 355 34.07 -14.48 0.60
CA GLN A 355 33.33 -14.01 -0.56
C GLN A 355 32.50 -12.77 -0.23
N VAL A 356 31.84 -12.73 0.90
CA VAL A 356 31.00 -11.60 1.31
C VAL A 356 31.84 -10.51 1.98
N ALA A 357 32.95 -10.86 2.62
CA ALA A 357 33.88 -9.91 3.24
C ALA A 357 34.49 -8.90 2.25
N GLN A 358 34.45 -9.16 0.93
CA GLN A 358 34.86 -8.19 -0.10
C GLN A 358 33.98 -6.93 -0.13
N TYR A 359 32.74 -7.03 0.37
CA TYR A 359 31.80 -5.89 0.44
C TYR A 359 31.98 -5.01 1.68
N PHE A 360 32.93 -5.38 2.54
CA PHE A 360 33.24 -4.60 3.75
C PHE A 360 33.92 -3.29 3.38
N VAL A 361 33.51 -2.22 4.02
CA VAL A 361 34.02 -0.86 3.83
C VAL A 361 34.34 -0.27 5.19
N LYS A 362 35.50 0.38 5.32
CA LYS A 362 35.91 1.11 6.53
C LYS A 362 36.58 2.40 6.14
N GLY A 363 36.17 3.51 6.73
CA GLY A 363 36.78 4.82 6.53
C GLY A 363 35.95 5.94 7.15
N GLU A 364 36.56 7.09 7.37
CA GLU A 364 35.91 8.29 7.91
C GLU A 364 35.19 8.09 9.26
N GLY A 365 35.68 7.16 10.10
CA GLY A 365 35.09 6.83 11.39
C GLY A 365 33.83 5.94 11.29
N LEU A 366 33.56 5.38 10.10
CA LEU A 366 32.46 4.44 9.84
C LEU A 366 33.03 3.10 9.38
N GLU A 367 32.30 2.05 9.66
CA GLU A 367 32.51 0.72 9.09
C GLU A 367 31.18 0.03 8.82
N GLY A 368 31.19 -0.92 7.88
CA GLY A 368 29.99 -1.66 7.49
C GLY A 368 30.18 -2.38 6.18
N ALA A 369 29.08 -2.74 5.55
CA ALA A 369 29.09 -3.43 4.27
C ALA A 369 28.04 -2.88 3.31
N ILE A 370 28.30 -3.03 1.98
CA ILE A 370 27.34 -2.67 0.93
C ILE A 370 27.11 -3.93 0.11
N ILE A 371 26.03 -4.63 0.40
CA ILE A 371 25.81 -6.02 0.01
C ILE A 371 24.72 -6.13 -1.04
N PRO A 372 24.93 -6.83 -2.16
CA PRO A 372 23.86 -7.21 -3.08
C PRO A 372 22.76 -7.97 -2.35
N SER A 373 21.50 -7.64 -2.63
CA SER A 373 20.34 -8.25 -2.01
C SER A 373 19.21 -8.48 -3.01
N ALA A 374 18.19 -9.22 -2.61
CA ALA A 374 16.94 -9.39 -3.34
C ALA A 374 15.74 -8.87 -2.52
N ASN A 375 15.96 -7.95 -1.60
CA ASN A 375 14.91 -7.42 -0.71
C ASN A 375 13.83 -6.62 -1.45
N PHE A 376 14.07 -6.27 -2.70
CA PHE A 376 13.11 -5.65 -3.61
C PHE A 376 12.08 -6.63 -4.18
N GLU A 377 12.21 -7.94 -3.93
CA GLU A 377 11.30 -8.96 -4.48
C GLU A 377 9.87 -8.82 -3.91
N PRO A 378 8.85 -8.49 -4.74
CA PRO A 378 7.49 -8.26 -4.28
C PRO A 378 6.65 -9.52 -4.18
N LEU A 379 7.16 -10.70 -4.57
CA LEU A 379 6.40 -11.94 -4.72
C LEU A 379 5.56 -12.32 -3.50
N PRO A 380 6.04 -12.22 -2.25
CA PRO A 380 5.22 -12.54 -1.08
C PRO A 380 3.95 -11.68 -0.99
N ILE A 381 4.08 -10.37 -1.26
CA ILE A 381 2.95 -9.43 -1.27
C ILE A 381 2.02 -9.72 -2.46
N ALA A 382 2.57 -9.98 -3.64
CA ALA A 382 1.80 -10.26 -4.85
C ALA A 382 0.91 -11.49 -4.66
N ILE A 383 1.45 -12.61 -4.18
CA ILE A 383 0.69 -13.84 -3.91
C ILE A 383 -0.40 -13.59 -2.85
N ALA A 384 -0.10 -12.86 -1.77
CA ALA A 384 -1.08 -12.55 -0.75
C ALA A 384 -2.21 -11.65 -1.28
N ALA A 385 -1.88 -10.67 -2.13
CA ALA A 385 -2.86 -9.79 -2.79
C ALA A 385 -3.75 -10.57 -3.77
N GLU A 386 -3.18 -11.48 -4.57
CA GLU A 386 -3.94 -12.37 -5.46
C GLU A 386 -4.91 -13.26 -4.66
N ARG A 387 -4.44 -13.84 -3.55
CA ARG A 387 -5.30 -14.63 -2.66
C ARG A 387 -6.44 -13.80 -2.08
N ALA A 388 -6.17 -12.56 -1.65
CA ALA A 388 -7.19 -11.64 -1.16
C ALA A 388 -8.22 -11.29 -2.27
N ALA A 389 -7.77 -11.07 -3.50
CA ALA A 389 -8.63 -10.82 -4.65
C ALA A 389 -9.53 -12.03 -4.97
N ILE A 390 -8.99 -13.25 -4.96
CA ILE A 390 -9.75 -14.49 -5.15
C ILE A 390 -10.81 -14.63 -4.05
N ALA A 391 -10.44 -14.41 -2.79
CA ALA A 391 -11.36 -14.54 -1.66
C ALA A 391 -12.49 -13.50 -1.73
N LEU A 392 -12.19 -12.25 -2.10
CA LEU A 392 -13.19 -11.21 -2.33
C LEU A 392 -14.11 -11.55 -3.51
N GLY A 393 -13.57 -12.14 -4.58
CA GLY A 393 -14.35 -12.65 -5.71
C GLY A 393 -15.39 -13.69 -5.28
N HIS A 394 -15.06 -14.56 -4.31
CA HIS A 394 -16.03 -15.50 -3.75
C HIS A 394 -17.12 -14.81 -2.90
N VAL A 395 -16.82 -13.70 -2.21
CA VAL A 395 -17.83 -12.89 -1.51
C VAL A 395 -18.80 -12.28 -2.53
N ALA A 396 -18.29 -11.70 -3.61
CA ALA A 396 -19.10 -11.13 -4.70
C ALA A 396 -19.99 -12.21 -5.38
N HIS A 397 -19.40 -13.35 -5.76
CA HIS A 397 -20.10 -14.48 -6.35
C HIS A 397 -21.20 -15.03 -5.42
N ASN A 398 -20.92 -15.13 -4.13
CA ASN A 398 -21.93 -15.56 -3.15
C ASN A 398 -23.07 -14.52 -3.03
N SER A 399 -22.76 -13.22 -3.09
CA SER A 399 -23.76 -12.14 -3.10
C SER A 399 -24.66 -12.20 -4.34
N LEU A 400 -24.08 -12.40 -5.53
CA LEU A 400 -24.82 -12.60 -6.77
C LEU A 400 -25.84 -13.75 -6.64
N HIS A 401 -25.38 -14.91 -6.17
CA HIS A 401 -26.28 -16.05 -6.01
C HIS A 401 -27.38 -15.85 -4.96
N ARG A 402 -27.17 -15.05 -3.93
CA ARG A 402 -28.24 -14.65 -3.01
C ARG A 402 -29.27 -13.77 -3.72
N THR A 403 -28.82 -12.80 -4.52
CA THR A 403 -29.71 -11.94 -5.31
C THR A 403 -30.58 -12.77 -6.25
N LEU A 404 -29.99 -13.73 -6.98
CA LEU A 404 -30.72 -14.64 -7.86
C LEU A 404 -31.78 -15.47 -7.09
N ARG A 405 -31.50 -15.88 -5.86
CA ARG A 405 -32.48 -16.64 -5.06
C ARG A 405 -33.59 -15.75 -4.51
N LEU A 406 -33.32 -14.50 -4.20
CA LEU A 406 -34.34 -13.53 -3.79
C LEU A 406 -35.28 -13.16 -4.93
N ASP A 407 -34.82 -13.24 -6.17
CA ASP A 407 -35.61 -12.98 -7.37
C ASP A 407 -36.53 -14.17 -7.77
N GLU A 408 -36.30 -15.37 -7.24
CA GLU A 408 -37.13 -16.53 -7.48
C GLU A 408 -38.31 -16.58 -6.48
N ASP A 409 -39.55 -16.55 -7.00
CA ASP A 409 -40.80 -16.57 -6.20
C ASP A 409 -40.91 -17.74 -5.23
N ARG A 410 -40.39 -18.91 -5.61
CA ARG A 410 -40.38 -20.11 -4.77
C ARG A 410 -39.54 -19.98 -3.50
N PHE A 411 -38.58 -19.03 -3.44
CA PHE A 411 -37.74 -18.78 -2.29
C PHE A 411 -38.16 -17.54 -1.52
N SER A 412 -38.46 -16.45 -2.19
CA SER A 412 -38.79 -15.16 -1.57
C SER A 412 -40.28 -14.98 -1.28
N GLY A 413 -41.14 -15.73 -1.95
CA GLY A 413 -42.59 -15.50 -1.93
C GLY A 413 -43.03 -14.25 -2.65
N LEU A 414 -42.13 -13.53 -3.30
CA LEU A 414 -42.39 -12.31 -4.08
C LEU A 414 -42.53 -12.65 -5.55
N SER A 415 -43.24 -11.81 -6.33
CA SER A 415 -43.32 -11.97 -7.77
C SER A 415 -41.93 -11.88 -8.41
N ARG A 416 -41.65 -12.73 -9.39
CA ARG A 416 -40.40 -12.74 -10.13
C ARG A 416 -40.09 -11.35 -10.68
N TYR A 417 -38.85 -10.90 -10.52
CA TYR A 417 -38.35 -9.55 -10.85
C TYR A 417 -39.08 -8.42 -10.10
N LEU A 418 -39.76 -8.72 -9.00
CA LEU A 418 -40.65 -7.81 -8.31
C LEU A 418 -41.70 -7.15 -9.23
N ALA A 419 -42.03 -7.82 -10.31
CA ALA A 419 -42.91 -7.31 -11.36
C ALA A 419 -44.37 -7.48 -10.94
N GLY A 420 -45.23 -6.51 -11.31
CA GLY A 420 -46.64 -6.63 -11.14
C GLY A 420 -47.24 -7.74 -12.04
N PRO A 421 -48.44 -8.25 -11.73
CA PRO A 421 -49.07 -9.38 -12.42
C PRO A 421 -49.30 -9.18 -13.93
N ASN A 422 -49.26 -7.93 -14.39
CA ASN A 422 -49.43 -7.56 -15.79
C ASN A 422 -48.16 -7.09 -16.48
N ASN A 423 -47.01 -7.38 -15.89
CA ASN A 423 -45.72 -6.98 -16.47
C ASN A 423 -45.40 -7.80 -17.74
N THR A 424 -45.32 -7.14 -18.87
CA THR A 424 -44.95 -7.72 -20.16
C THR A 424 -43.57 -7.28 -20.64
N THR A 425 -42.84 -6.46 -19.83
CA THR A 425 -41.59 -5.82 -20.25
C THR A 425 -40.32 -6.57 -19.84
N GLY A 426 -40.46 -7.71 -19.13
CA GLY A 426 -39.29 -8.53 -18.75
C GLY A 426 -38.54 -8.03 -17.52
N HIS A 427 -37.25 -8.22 -17.50
CA HIS A 427 -36.39 -8.07 -16.33
C HIS A 427 -36.30 -6.67 -15.74
N SER A 428 -36.45 -6.55 -14.41
CA SER A 428 -36.04 -5.36 -13.66
C SER A 428 -34.67 -5.52 -13.00
N PHE A 429 -34.22 -6.76 -12.73
CA PHE A 429 -32.95 -7.06 -12.04
C PHE A 429 -31.84 -7.61 -12.95
N GLY A 430 -32.14 -8.03 -14.19
CA GLY A 430 -31.13 -8.62 -15.08
C GLY A 430 -29.93 -7.72 -15.36
N ALA A 431 -30.10 -6.40 -15.29
CA ALA A 431 -28.99 -5.45 -15.45
C ALA A 431 -28.03 -5.39 -14.24
N THR A 432 -28.42 -5.90 -13.07
CA THR A 432 -27.54 -5.95 -11.88
C THR A 432 -26.69 -7.20 -11.85
N GLU A 433 -27.08 -8.27 -12.53
CA GLU A 433 -26.31 -9.52 -12.65
C GLU A 433 -25.01 -9.29 -13.43
N ASP A 434 -25.06 -8.48 -14.51
CA ASP A 434 -23.90 -8.17 -15.35
C ASP A 434 -22.89 -7.20 -14.68
N SER A 435 -23.28 -6.53 -13.60
CA SER A 435 -22.45 -5.55 -12.89
C SER A 435 -21.80 -6.11 -11.62
N MET A 436 -22.07 -7.37 -11.24
CA MET A 436 -21.46 -8.08 -10.11
C MET A 436 -20.41 -9.09 -10.59
#